data_ef75eb43b0282b288cc699ef48e45b59
#
_entry.id   ef75eb43b0282b288cc699ef48e45b59
#
_cell.length_a   1.000
_cell.length_b   1.000
_cell.length_c   1.000
_cell.angle_alpha   90.00
_cell.angle_beta   90.00
_cell.angle_gamma   90.00
#
_symmetry.space_group_name_H-M   'P 1'
#
loop_
_entity.id
_entity.type
_entity.pdbx_description
1 polymer ?
#
loop_
_entity_poly.entity_id
_entity_poly.type
_entity_poly.pdbx_seq_one_letter_code
_entity_poly.pdbx_strand_id
1 'polypeptide(L)'
;LGVNIAERLPGGAIEEGIFSPIIERNTTVPVSRVNVYETMTANQKQILLGIYQGEARRVADNVRIGELKVPMPRGPEGQPIEVRFSYDINGLLEVDVHVIPTGEKHNLVIADPEDQVSPAEMERRRAALALLKQHPRDSEANRAALARAERLWEDALGDERDYVGRLIQHFQCVLAT
;
A
#
# COMPACT_ATOMS: atom_id res chain seq x y z
N LEU A 1 -5.07 6.77 9.50
CA LEU A 1 -5.95 6.33 8.41
C LEU A 1 -5.85 4.83 8.24
N GLY A 2 -6.98 4.14 8.09
CA GLY A 2 -6.99 2.68 7.96
C GLY A 2 -8.33 2.14 7.50
N VAL A 3 -8.48 0.83 7.59
CA VAL A 3 -9.63 0.08 7.09
C VAL A 3 -10.26 -0.80 8.17
N ASN A 4 -11.50 -1.24 7.92
CA ASN A 4 -12.13 -2.29 8.71
C ASN A 4 -11.61 -3.66 8.29
N ILE A 5 -11.31 -4.47 9.27
CA ILE A 5 -10.97 -5.88 9.08
C ILE A 5 -11.83 -6.79 9.95
N ALA A 6 -11.77 -8.08 9.65
CA ALA A 6 -12.22 -9.13 10.52
C ALA A 6 -11.02 -9.95 10.99
N GLU A 7 -11.03 -10.38 12.25
CA GLU A 7 -9.98 -11.21 12.86
C GLU A 7 -10.57 -12.54 13.33
N ARG A 8 -9.81 -13.62 13.16
CA ARG A 8 -10.18 -14.92 13.71
C ARG A 8 -9.64 -15.05 15.13
N LEU A 9 -10.54 -15.16 16.09
CA LEU A 9 -10.20 -15.35 17.50
C LEU A 9 -9.71 -16.78 17.80
N PRO A 10 -8.96 -16.96 18.91
CA PRO A 10 -8.70 -18.28 19.47
C PRO A 10 -10.04 -18.98 19.75
N GLY A 11 -10.32 -20.10 19.06
CA GLY A 11 -11.60 -20.79 19.11
C GLY A 11 -12.43 -20.71 17.81
N GLY A 12 -11.94 -19.99 16.79
CA GLY A 12 -12.47 -20.00 15.43
C GLY A 12 -13.60 -18.98 15.18
N ALA A 13 -14.06 -18.25 16.20
CA ALA A 13 -15.01 -17.17 16.03
C ALA A 13 -14.38 -15.99 15.24
N ILE A 14 -15.17 -15.33 14.40
CA ILE A 14 -14.73 -14.16 13.63
C ILE A 14 -15.23 -12.91 14.38
N GLU A 15 -14.31 -12.01 14.71
CA GLU A 15 -14.59 -10.67 15.22
C GLU A 15 -14.50 -9.67 14.07
N GLU A 16 -15.60 -9.00 13.75
CA GLU A 16 -15.67 -7.98 12.70
C GLU A 16 -15.55 -6.56 13.29
N GLY A 17 -15.27 -5.58 12.43
CA GLY A 17 -15.24 -4.19 12.80
C GLY A 17 -14.00 -3.78 13.60
N ILE A 18 -12.90 -4.46 13.39
CA ILE A 18 -11.59 -4.08 13.91
C ILE A 18 -10.95 -3.07 12.97
N PHE A 19 -10.32 -2.05 13.55
CA PHE A 19 -9.58 -1.04 12.79
C PHE A 19 -8.14 -1.50 12.56
N SER A 20 -7.75 -1.55 11.29
CA SER A 20 -6.37 -1.81 10.86
C SER A 20 -5.76 -0.52 10.29
N PRO A 21 -4.79 0.11 10.96
CA PRO A 21 -4.12 1.30 10.44
C PRO A 21 -3.21 0.95 9.26
N ILE A 22 -3.23 1.79 8.22
CA ILE A 22 -2.32 1.74 7.07
C ILE A 22 -1.38 2.94 7.10
N ILE A 23 -1.89 4.13 7.37
CA ILE A 23 -1.10 5.32 7.66
C ILE A 23 -1.34 5.68 9.13
N GLU A 24 -0.31 5.52 9.94
CA GLU A 24 -0.36 5.84 11.36
C GLU A 24 -0.36 7.35 11.60
N ARG A 25 -0.80 7.77 12.80
CA ARG A 25 -0.72 9.17 13.20
C ARG A 25 0.72 9.67 13.19
N ASN A 26 0.91 10.95 12.98
CA ASN A 26 2.21 11.62 12.94
C ASN A 26 3.14 11.12 11.81
N THR A 27 2.62 10.36 10.83
CA THR A 27 3.39 10.03 9.63
C THR A 27 3.61 11.30 8.81
N THR A 28 4.85 11.54 8.38
CA THR A 28 5.19 12.65 7.50
C THR A 28 4.52 12.48 6.14
N VAL A 29 3.87 13.52 5.64
CA VAL A 29 3.22 13.56 4.34
C VAL A 29 4.06 14.38 3.34
N PRO A 30 4.04 14.09 2.04
CA PRO A 30 3.24 13.07 1.37
C PRO A 30 3.74 11.65 1.64
N VAL A 31 2.83 10.67 1.65
CA VAL A 31 3.16 9.27 1.99
C VAL A 31 2.33 8.28 1.18
N SER A 32 2.91 7.13 0.89
CA SER A 32 2.20 5.96 0.36
C SER A 32 2.55 4.73 1.20
N ARG A 33 1.53 3.98 1.63
CA ARG A 33 1.67 2.74 2.43
C ARG A 33 0.77 1.66 1.86
N VAL A 34 1.22 0.42 1.98
CA VAL A 34 0.48 -0.75 1.50
C VAL A 34 0.39 -1.80 2.59
N ASN A 35 -0.79 -2.39 2.75
CA ASN A 35 -1.01 -3.59 3.55
C ASN A 35 -1.68 -4.66 2.69
N VAL A 36 -1.43 -5.92 3.03
CA VAL A 36 -2.07 -7.08 2.40
C VAL A 36 -3.11 -7.64 3.35
N TYR A 37 -4.31 -7.88 2.84
CA TYR A 37 -5.43 -8.51 3.56
C TYR A 37 -5.91 -9.73 2.78
N GLU A 38 -6.67 -10.60 3.45
CA GLU A 38 -7.14 -11.85 2.86
C GLU A 38 -8.64 -12.04 3.10
N THR A 39 -9.28 -12.81 2.23
CA THR A 39 -10.68 -13.21 2.43
C THR A 39 -10.80 -14.18 3.60
N MET A 40 -11.82 -13.98 4.45
CA MET A 40 -12.07 -14.79 5.64
C MET A 40 -12.87 -16.06 5.38
N THR A 41 -13.52 -16.13 4.22
CA THR A 41 -14.38 -17.27 3.86
C THR A 41 -14.21 -17.66 2.40
N ALA A 42 -14.38 -18.96 2.12
CA ALA A 42 -14.37 -19.45 0.75
C ALA A 42 -15.55 -18.88 -0.06
N ASN A 43 -15.31 -18.62 -1.34
CA ASN A 43 -16.30 -18.06 -2.28
C ASN A 43 -16.91 -16.72 -1.83
N GLN A 44 -16.17 -15.92 -1.09
CA GLN A 44 -16.56 -14.57 -0.72
C GLN A 44 -16.72 -13.74 -2.01
N LYS A 45 -17.94 -13.24 -2.26
CA LYS A 45 -18.27 -12.56 -3.54
C LYS A 45 -17.72 -11.15 -3.64
N GLN A 46 -17.53 -10.49 -2.50
CA GLN A 46 -17.04 -9.11 -2.43
C GLN A 46 -16.43 -8.83 -1.04
N ILE A 47 -15.55 -7.86 -1.02
CA ILE A 47 -15.06 -7.22 0.21
C ILE A 47 -15.66 -5.83 0.26
N LEU A 48 -16.25 -5.47 1.40
CA LEU A 48 -16.70 -4.12 1.68
C LEU A 48 -15.61 -3.42 2.53
N LEU A 49 -14.79 -2.65 1.84
CA LEU A 49 -13.67 -1.94 2.46
C LEU A 49 -14.16 -0.57 2.96
N GLY A 50 -14.44 -0.44 4.24
CA GLY A 50 -14.66 0.85 4.88
C GLY A 50 -13.36 1.54 5.17
N ILE A 51 -13.29 2.84 4.88
CA ILE A 51 -12.12 3.69 5.13
C ILE A 51 -12.43 4.58 6.31
N TYR A 52 -11.53 4.60 7.30
CA TYR A 52 -11.73 5.28 8.57
C TYR A 52 -10.54 6.15 8.96
N GLN A 53 -10.87 7.21 9.67
CA GLN A 53 -9.91 8.07 10.35
C GLN A 53 -10.13 7.98 11.85
N GLY A 54 -9.09 7.68 12.61
CA GLY A 54 -9.11 7.57 14.06
C GLY A 54 -8.02 6.66 14.61
N GLU A 55 -8.06 6.42 15.91
CA GLU A 55 -7.07 5.64 16.67
C GLU A 55 -7.72 4.54 17.51
N ALA A 56 -9.05 4.47 17.53
CA ALA A 56 -9.76 3.47 18.32
C ALA A 56 -9.66 2.08 17.66
N ARG A 57 -9.53 1.04 18.48
CA ARG A 57 -9.45 -0.36 17.99
C ARG A 57 -10.69 -0.77 17.20
N ARG A 58 -11.87 -0.25 17.58
CA ARG A 58 -13.13 -0.55 16.88
C ARG A 58 -13.45 0.54 15.87
N VAL A 59 -13.83 0.14 14.67
CA VAL A 59 -14.21 1.10 13.62
C VAL A 59 -15.44 1.93 13.98
N ALA A 60 -16.31 1.43 14.87
CA ALA A 60 -17.48 2.15 15.36
C ALA A 60 -17.12 3.44 16.14
N ASP A 61 -15.92 3.49 16.71
CA ASP A 61 -15.41 4.61 17.49
C ASP A 61 -14.51 5.54 16.66
N ASN A 62 -14.37 5.27 15.36
CA ASN A 62 -13.62 6.05 14.41
C ASN A 62 -14.55 6.71 13.39
N VAL A 63 -14.07 7.76 12.74
CA VAL A 63 -14.82 8.47 11.69
C VAL A 63 -14.71 7.74 10.38
N ARG A 64 -15.85 7.32 9.83
CA ARG A 64 -15.89 6.73 8.48
C ARG A 64 -15.81 7.84 7.43
N ILE A 65 -14.82 7.78 6.57
CA ILE A 65 -14.55 8.77 5.52
C ILE A 65 -14.83 8.27 4.11
N GLY A 66 -14.97 6.96 3.93
CA GLY A 66 -15.29 6.38 2.62
C GLY A 66 -15.60 4.89 2.67
N GLU A 67 -15.98 4.36 1.52
CA GLU A 67 -16.25 2.93 1.32
C GLU A 67 -15.96 2.53 -0.12
N LEU A 68 -15.33 1.38 -0.30
CA LEU A 68 -15.08 0.78 -1.59
C LEU A 68 -15.59 -0.67 -1.60
N LYS A 69 -16.40 -1.02 -2.61
CA LYS A 69 -16.82 -2.40 -2.87
C LYS A 69 -15.86 -3.04 -3.85
N VAL A 70 -15.22 -4.11 -3.42
CA VAL A 70 -14.24 -4.84 -4.21
C VAL A 70 -14.81 -6.22 -4.54
N PRO A 71 -15.16 -6.50 -5.80
CA PRO A 71 -15.59 -7.84 -6.23
C PRO A 71 -14.45 -8.84 -6.02
N MET A 72 -14.78 -10.05 -5.57
CA MET A 72 -13.82 -11.13 -5.40
C MET A 72 -14.14 -12.32 -6.29
N PRO A 73 -13.14 -12.99 -6.86
CA PRO A 73 -13.37 -14.21 -7.63
C PRO A 73 -13.79 -15.36 -6.70
N ARG A 74 -14.47 -16.35 -7.25
CA ARG A 74 -14.74 -17.59 -6.53
C ARG A 74 -13.41 -18.31 -6.25
N GLY A 75 -13.25 -18.80 -5.04
CA GLY A 75 -12.02 -19.48 -4.65
C GLY A 75 -12.00 -19.84 -3.15
N PRO A 76 -10.88 -20.38 -2.66
CA PRO A 76 -10.71 -20.71 -1.24
C PRO A 76 -10.75 -19.45 -0.36
N GLU A 77 -10.80 -19.64 0.95
CA GLU A 77 -10.44 -18.58 1.91
C GLU A 77 -8.96 -18.21 1.77
N GLY A 78 -8.56 -17.04 2.26
CA GLY A 78 -7.17 -16.59 2.18
C GLY A 78 -6.77 -15.98 0.84
N GLN A 79 -7.73 -15.55 -0.01
CA GLN A 79 -7.39 -14.85 -1.25
C GLN A 79 -6.86 -13.44 -0.92
N PRO A 80 -5.61 -13.11 -1.35
CA PRO A 80 -4.97 -11.87 -0.98
C PRO A 80 -5.47 -10.69 -1.81
N ILE A 81 -5.59 -9.53 -1.13
CA ILE A 81 -5.74 -8.20 -1.73
C ILE A 81 -4.68 -7.27 -1.15
N GLU A 82 -4.10 -6.45 -2.00
CA GLU A 82 -3.29 -5.31 -1.55
C GLU A 82 -4.17 -4.08 -1.44
N VAL A 83 -4.05 -3.36 -0.34
CA VAL A 83 -4.70 -2.07 -0.11
C VAL A 83 -3.62 -1.03 0.12
N ARG A 84 -3.54 -0.06 -0.79
CA ARG A 84 -2.59 1.04 -0.75
C ARG A 84 -3.31 2.34 -0.45
N PHE A 85 -2.78 3.06 0.53
CA PHE A 85 -3.17 4.43 0.84
C PHE A 85 -2.05 5.38 0.42
N SER A 86 -2.40 6.37 -0.39
CA SER A 86 -1.50 7.46 -0.78
C SER A 86 -2.13 8.78 -0.36
N TYR A 87 -1.42 9.53 0.49
CA TYR A 87 -1.95 10.75 1.13
C TYR A 87 -1.04 11.93 0.84
N ASP A 88 -1.60 13.02 0.31
CA ASP A 88 -0.85 14.22 -0.03
C ASP A 88 -0.84 15.25 1.11
N ILE A 89 -0.07 16.34 0.93
CA ILE A 89 0.05 17.43 1.91
C ILE A 89 -1.23 18.27 2.05
N ASN A 90 -2.18 18.14 1.13
CA ASN A 90 -3.41 18.93 1.06
C ASN A 90 -4.65 18.12 1.45
N GLY A 91 -4.48 16.96 2.04
CA GLY A 91 -5.59 16.13 2.52
C GLY A 91 -6.24 15.22 1.47
N LEU A 92 -5.66 15.07 0.26
CA LEU A 92 -6.15 14.11 -0.71
C LEU A 92 -5.70 12.70 -0.33
N LEU A 93 -6.64 11.79 -0.09
CA LEU A 93 -6.40 10.38 0.11
C LEU A 93 -6.81 9.60 -1.15
N GLU A 94 -5.86 8.91 -1.74
CA GLU A 94 -6.12 7.94 -2.80
C GLU A 94 -5.96 6.53 -2.25
N VAL A 95 -7.00 5.71 -2.45
CA VAL A 95 -7.06 4.31 -2.03
C VAL A 95 -7.05 3.44 -3.27
N ASP A 96 -6.00 2.66 -3.44
CA ASP A 96 -5.91 1.65 -4.49
C ASP A 96 -6.05 0.27 -3.89
N VAL A 97 -6.86 -0.57 -4.49
CA VAL A 97 -7.01 -1.98 -4.13
C VAL A 97 -6.66 -2.84 -5.33
N HIS A 98 -5.73 -3.76 -5.14
CA HIS A 98 -5.33 -4.74 -6.14
C HIS A 98 -5.75 -6.13 -5.69
N VAL A 99 -6.64 -6.78 -6.45
CA VAL A 99 -7.07 -8.15 -6.24
C VAL A 99 -6.05 -9.09 -6.87
N ILE A 100 -5.15 -9.65 -6.07
CA ILE A 100 -3.99 -10.43 -6.55
C ILE A 100 -4.41 -11.59 -7.47
N PRO A 101 -5.43 -12.42 -7.15
CA PRO A 101 -5.80 -13.56 -7.98
C PRO A 101 -6.27 -13.21 -9.40
N THR A 102 -6.90 -12.04 -9.59
CA THR A 102 -7.44 -11.61 -10.89
C THR A 102 -6.60 -10.54 -11.57
N GLY A 103 -5.75 -9.84 -10.81
CA GLY A 103 -5.05 -8.66 -11.29
C GLY A 103 -5.93 -7.41 -11.41
N GLU A 104 -7.20 -7.48 -11.00
CA GLU A 104 -8.11 -6.33 -11.04
C GLU A 104 -7.69 -5.25 -10.06
N LYS A 105 -7.86 -3.99 -10.48
CA LYS A 105 -7.53 -2.81 -9.68
C LYS A 105 -8.76 -1.94 -9.51
N HIS A 106 -8.98 -1.50 -8.27
CA HIS A 106 -10.04 -0.58 -7.89
C HIS A 106 -9.42 0.64 -7.24
N ASN A 107 -10.00 1.81 -7.47
CA ASN A 107 -9.48 3.08 -6.97
C ASN A 107 -10.62 3.91 -6.38
N LEU A 108 -10.35 4.58 -5.28
CA LEU A 108 -11.22 5.57 -4.66
C LEU A 108 -10.38 6.77 -4.25
N VAL A 109 -10.88 7.97 -4.59
CA VAL A 109 -10.26 9.24 -4.18
C VAL A 109 -11.18 9.93 -3.19
N ILE A 110 -10.63 10.30 -2.04
CA ILE A 110 -11.31 11.02 -0.97
C ILE A 110 -10.58 12.35 -0.80
N ALA A 111 -11.28 13.46 -1.00
CA ALA A 111 -10.81 14.81 -0.74
C ALA A 111 -11.67 15.44 0.36
N ASP A 112 -11.12 16.45 1.02
CA ASP A 112 -11.89 17.25 1.97
C ASP A 112 -13.06 17.92 1.23
N PRO A 113 -14.30 17.82 1.72
CA PRO A 113 -15.46 18.47 1.09
C PRO A 113 -15.35 19.99 0.99
N GLU A 114 -14.54 20.61 1.84
CA GLU A 114 -14.30 22.06 1.84
C GLU A 114 -13.29 22.48 0.75
N ASP A 115 -12.48 21.53 0.25
CA ASP A 115 -11.55 21.77 -0.85
C ASP A 115 -12.31 21.80 -2.19
N GLN A 116 -12.61 22.99 -2.69
CA GLN A 116 -13.11 23.18 -4.07
C GLN A 116 -11.97 22.95 -5.08
N VAL A 117 -11.47 21.73 -5.15
CA VAL A 117 -10.36 21.36 -6.02
C VAL A 117 -10.86 21.29 -7.46
N SER A 118 -10.25 22.03 -8.36
CA SER A 118 -10.55 21.91 -9.79
C SER A 118 -10.12 20.53 -10.33
N PRO A 119 -10.79 20.00 -11.39
CA PRO A 119 -10.39 18.74 -12.00
C PRO A 119 -8.91 18.70 -12.42
N ALA A 120 -8.37 19.81 -12.90
CA ALA A 120 -6.97 19.91 -13.30
C ALA A 120 -6.01 19.82 -12.10
N GLU A 121 -6.37 20.42 -10.98
CA GLU A 121 -5.58 20.32 -9.74
C GLU A 121 -5.67 18.92 -9.13
N MET A 122 -6.84 18.28 -9.16
CA MET A 122 -7.02 16.90 -8.75
C MET A 122 -6.08 15.97 -9.52
N GLU A 123 -5.99 16.14 -10.83
CA GLU A 123 -5.12 15.30 -11.67
C GLU A 123 -3.63 15.56 -11.37
N ARG A 124 -3.22 16.79 -11.10
CA ARG A 124 -1.86 17.10 -10.66
C ARG A 124 -1.51 16.42 -9.34
N ARG A 125 -2.41 16.46 -8.35
CA ARG A 125 -2.21 15.79 -7.04
C ARG A 125 -2.11 14.28 -7.19
N ARG A 126 -2.97 13.69 -8.01
CA ARG A 126 -2.90 12.25 -8.32
C ARG A 126 -1.60 11.85 -9.02
N ALA A 127 -1.14 12.66 -9.97
CA ALA A 127 0.15 12.42 -10.63
C ALA A 127 1.33 12.50 -9.65
N ALA A 128 1.32 13.43 -8.70
CA ALA A 128 2.33 13.52 -7.66
C ALA A 128 2.30 12.29 -6.72
N LEU A 129 1.11 11.84 -6.32
CA LEU A 129 0.96 10.62 -5.53
C LEU A 129 1.40 9.36 -6.28
N ALA A 130 1.22 9.30 -7.60
CA ALA A 130 1.65 8.18 -8.42
C ALA A 130 3.18 7.94 -8.33
N LEU A 131 3.98 9.00 -8.16
CA LEU A 131 5.43 8.88 -7.96
C LEU A 131 5.78 8.17 -6.63
N LEU A 132 4.97 8.36 -5.60
CA LEU A 132 5.18 7.72 -4.29
C LEU A 132 4.81 6.23 -4.29
N LYS A 133 4.00 5.78 -5.26
CA LYS A 133 3.58 4.39 -5.39
C LYS A 133 4.68 3.51 -6.01
N GLN A 134 5.71 4.12 -6.60
CA GLN A 134 6.86 3.39 -7.13
C GLN A 134 7.79 3.05 -5.97
N HIS A 135 8.06 1.76 -5.80
CA HIS A 135 9.07 1.35 -4.82
C HIS A 135 10.44 1.85 -5.30
N PRO A 136 11.32 2.38 -4.40
CA PRO A 136 12.66 2.83 -4.80
C PRO A 136 13.46 1.80 -5.61
N ARG A 137 13.26 0.50 -5.37
CA ARG A 137 13.82 -0.61 -6.18
C ARG A 137 13.42 -0.57 -7.65
N ASP A 138 12.19 -0.14 -7.92
CA ASP A 138 11.60 -0.19 -9.26
C ASP A 138 11.90 1.08 -10.07
N SER A 139 12.53 2.08 -9.46
CA SER A 139 12.96 3.27 -10.19
C SER A 139 14.01 2.87 -11.24
N GLU A 140 13.87 3.37 -12.44
CA GLU A 140 14.77 3.06 -13.57
C GLU A 140 16.22 3.41 -13.21
N ALA A 141 16.45 4.52 -12.51
CA ALA A 141 17.77 4.95 -12.08
C ALA A 141 18.43 3.95 -11.13
N ASN A 142 17.68 3.44 -10.14
CA ASN A 142 18.19 2.47 -9.16
C ASN A 142 18.43 1.10 -9.78
N ARG A 143 17.55 0.65 -10.67
CA ARG A 143 17.74 -0.58 -11.46
C ARG A 143 18.99 -0.49 -12.34
N ALA A 144 19.17 0.64 -13.03
CA ALA A 144 20.36 0.87 -13.85
C ALA A 144 21.65 0.95 -13.01
N ALA A 145 21.59 1.51 -11.80
CA ALA A 145 22.71 1.55 -10.86
C ALA A 145 23.09 0.14 -10.37
N LEU A 146 22.10 -0.67 -9.97
CA LEU A 146 22.31 -2.06 -9.57
C LEU A 146 22.92 -2.88 -10.73
N ALA A 147 22.36 -2.80 -11.93
CA ALA A 147 22.86 -3.53 -13.09
C ALA A 147 24.32 -3.16 -13.45
N ARG A 148 24.70 -1.88 -13.26
CA ARG A 148 26.10 -1.45 -13.42
C ARG A 148 27.01 -2.01 -12.32
N ALA A 149 26.55 -1.99 -11.06
CA ALA A 149 27.32 -2.52 -9.95
C ALA A 149 27.52 -4.04 -10.05
N GLU A 150 26.51 -4.78 -10.52
CA GLU A 150 26.61 -6.22 -10.76
C GLU A 150 27.64 -6.55 -11.86
N ARG A 151 27.67 -5.79 -12.96
CA ARG A 151 28.72 -5.94 -13.99
C ARG A 151 30.11 -5.65 -13.43
N LEU A 152 30.26 -4.59 -12.65
CA LEU A 152 31.55 -4.30 -11.99
C LEU A 152 31.97 -5.43 -11.05
N TRP A 153 31.03 -6.06 -10.36
CA TRP A 153 31.30 -7.21 -9.50
C TRP A 153 31.75 -8.45 -10.31
N GLU A 154 31.16 -8.67 -11.50
CA GLU A 154 31.56 -9.75 -12.42
C GLU A 154 32.99 -9.56 -12.96
N ASP A 155 33.37 -8.30 -13.26
CA ASP A 155 34.68 -7.95 -13.80
C ASP A 155 35.77 -7.85 -12.72
N ALA A 156 35.42 -7.59 -11.46
CA ALA A 156 36.35 -7.43 -10.33
C ALA A 156 36.86 -8.77 -9.82
N LEU A 157 38.07 -8.77 -9.23
CA LEU A 157 38.70 -9.93 -8.62
C LEU A 157 39.22 -9.61 -7.21
N GLY A 158 39.27 -10.64 -6.34
CA GLY A 158 39.82 -10.51 -4.99
C GLY A 158 39.12 -9.46 -4.14
N ASP A 159 39.89 -8.63 -3.44
CA ASP A 159 39.40 -7.62 -2.48
C ASP A 159 38.46 -6.59 -3.12
N GLU A 160 38.67 -6.27 -4.39
CA GLU A 160 37.81 -5.34 -5.14
C GLU A 160 36.42 -5.93 -5.35
N ARG A 161 36.34 -7.21 -5.67
CA ARG A 161 35.07 -7.93 -5.82
C ARG A 161 34.28 -7.96 -4.53
N ASP A 162 34.95 -8.22 -3.42
CA ASP A 162 34.35 -8.23 -2.10
C ASP A 162 33.85 -6.84 -1.69
N TYR A 163 34.58 -5.79 -2.05
CA TYR A 163 34.17 -4.42 -1.79
C TYR A 163 32.91 -4.04 -2.58
N VAL A 164 32.87 -4.32 -3.88
CA VAL A 164 31.71 -4.07 -4.74
C VAL A 164 30.49 -4.88 -4.24
N GLY A 165 30.69 -6.13 -3.83
CA GLY A 165 29.63 -6.97 -3.25
C GLY A 165 29.00 -6.36 -2.02
N ARG A 166 29.80 -5.81 -1.09
CA ARG A 166 29.30 -5.10 0.10
C ARG A 166 28.51 -3.84 -0.27
N LEU A 167 28.94 -3.09 -1.28
CA LEU A 167 28.23 -1.90 -1.73
C LEU A 167 26.86 -2.26 -2.33
N ILE A 168 26.78 -3.31 -3.16
CA ILE A 168 25.52 -3.82 -3.71
C ILE A 168 24.55 -4.20 -2.58
N GLN A 169 25.05 -4.96 -1.61
CA GLN A 169 24.26 -5.42 -0.48
C GLN A 169 23.74 -4.26 0.38
N HIS A 170 24.59 -3.26 0.65
CA HIS A 170 24.20 -2.06 1.36
C HIS A 170 23.15 -1.25 0.61
N PHE A 171 23.34 -1.05 -0.70
CA PHE A 171 22.40 -0.33 -1.54
C PHE A 171 21.05 -1.04 -1.61
N GLN A 172 21.02 -2.36 -1.76
CA GLN A 172 19.78 -3.16 -1.72
C GLN A 172 19.08 -3.07 -0.36
N CYS A 173 19.82 -3.03 0.73
CA CYS A 173 19.27 -2.85 2.07
C CYS A 173 18.61 -1.48 2.24
N VAL A 174 19.25 -0.40 1.77
CA VAL A 174 18.70 0.96 1.79
C VAL A 174 17.43 1.06 0.93
N LEU A 175 17.39 0.37 -0.21
CA LEU A 175 16.21 0.35 -1.07
C LEU A 175 15.05 -0.49 -0.51
N ALA A 176 15.27 -1.28 0.53
CA ALA A 176 14.26 -2.14 1.15
C ALA A 176 13.52 -1.47 2.32
N THR A 177 14.03 -0.31 2.78
CA THR A 177 13.45 0.49 3.87
C THR A 177 12.51 1.55 3.33
#